data_88b99d7239c212620718c054d46f22a2
#
_entry.id   88b99d7239c212620718c054d46f22a2
#
_cell.length_a   1.000
_cell.length_b   1.000
_cell.length_c   1.000
_cell.angle_alpha   90.00
_cell.angle_beta   90.00
_cell.angle_gamma   90.00
#
_symmetry.space_group_name_H-M   'P 1'
#
loop_
_entity.id
_entity.type
_entity.pdbx_description
1 polymer ?
#
loop_
_entity_poly.entity_id
_entity_poly.type
_entity_poly.pdbx_seq_one_letter_code
_entity_poly.pdbx_strand_id
1 'polypeptide(L)'
;MLRGERSIIYSNEHLNDKGVIIMSNDTCEIYCYDEEKVNRIQGDLQSIDIVSVSQMLKAIADENRAKITYALCQDEELCVCDIANIVGVTVANASHHLRTLHKQGIVKSRKEGKLAFYSLDDDHIKQIMMIALAHKNEVKTNV
;
A
#
# COMPACT_ATOMS: atom_id res chain seq x y z
N MET A 1 28.55 10.75 -16.70
CA MET A 1 27.66 11.35 -15.68
C MET A 1 28.12 10.85 -14.32
N LEU A 2 28.67 11.72 -13.51
CA LEU A 2 29.08 11.42 -12.15
C LEU A 2 27.83 11.27 -11.29
N ARG A 3 27.55 10.05 -10.83
CA ARG A 3 26.58 9.81 -9.76
C ARG A 3 27.18 10.43 -8.50
N GLY A 4 26.53 11.46 -7.97
CA GLY A 4 26.86 11.97 -6.67
C GLY A 4 26.66 10.88 -5.63
N GLU A 5 27.75 10.40 -5.09
CA GLU A 5 27.75 9.64 -3.85
C GLU A 5 27.08 10.52 -2.80
N ARG A 6 25.88 10.18 -2.39
CA ARG A 6 25.33 10.71 -1.16
C ARG A 6 26.08 10.03 -0.01
N SER A 7 27.22 10.55 0.31
CA SER A 7 27.85 10.25 1.58
C SER A 7 26.91 10.75 2.67
N ILE A 8 26.23 9.84 3.31
CA ILE A 8 25.51 10.13 4.55
C ILE A 8 26.60 10.31 5.59
N ILE A 9 26.92 11.57 5.92
CA ILE A 9 27.87 11.89 6.98
C ILE A 9 27.13 11.73 8.30
N TYR A 10 27.36 10.63 8.99
CA TYR A 10 26.98 10.47 10.38
C TYR A 10 28.04 11.14 11.25
N SER A 11 27.66 12.24 11.90
CA SER A 11 28.51 13.03 12.77
C SER A 11 28.70 12.37 14.14
N ASN A 12 29.23 11.18 14.24
CA ASN A 12 29.78 10.51 15.45
C ASN A 12 30.13 9.04 15.15
N GLU A 13 30.91 8.83 14.09
CA GLU A 13 31.32 7.49 13.71
C GLU A 13 32.73 7.19 14.23
N HIS A 14 32.83 6.15 15.05
CA HIS A 14 34.13 5.53 15.35
C HIS A 14 34.24 4.25 14.51
N LEU A 15 35.14 4.25 13.55
CA LEU A 15 35.52 3.04 12.80
C LEU A 15 36.49 2.21 13.66
N ASN A 16 36.14 0.90 13.86
CA ASN A 16 37.10 -0.05 14.39
C ASN A 16 38.04 -0.57 13.29
N ASP A 17 39.06 -1.35 13.67
CA ASP A 17 40.06 -1.95 12.75
C ASP A 17 39.46 -2.88 11.68
N LYS A 18 38.15 -3.15 11.72
CA LYS A 18 37.41 -3.99 10.76
C LYS A 18 36.43 -3.20 9.88
N GLY A 19 36.45 -1.86 9.93
CA GLY A 19 35.57 -1.01 9.12
C GLY A 19 34.11 -1.01 9.55
N VAL A 20 33.82 -1.37 10.80
CA VAL A 20 32.46 -1.41 11.34
C VAL A 20 32.15 -0.08 12.03
N ILE A 21 31.03 0.53 11.68
CA ILE A 21 30.54 1.79 12.26
C ILE A 21 29.77 1.47 13.55
N ILE A 22 30.22 2.04 14.67
CA ILE A 22 29.54 1.91 15.97
C ILE A 22 28.61 3.11 16.15
N MET A 23 27.31 2.87 16.28
CA MET A 23 26.29 3.90 16.48
C MET A 23 25.86 3.94 17.96
N SER A 24 25.93 5.12 18.56
CA SER A 24 25.77 5.31 20.02
C SER A 24 24.34 5.36 20.51
N ASN A 25 23.31 5.36 19.65
CA ASN A 25 21.89 5.54 20.05
C ASN A 25 20.88 4.64 19.34
N ASP A 26 21.30 3.61 18.60
CA ASP A 26 20.41 2.64 17.98
C ASP A 26 20.39 1.31 18.72
N THR A 27 19.35 0.53 18.51
CA THR A 27 19.18 -0.83 19.07
C THR A 27 20.26 -1.82 18.61
N CYS A 28 21.06 -1.48 17.60
CA CYS A 28 22.26 -2.20 17.17
C CYS A 28 23.53 -1.48 17.68
N GLU A 29 24.28 -2.11 18.59
CA GLU A 29 25.57 -1.61 19.05
C GLU A 29 26.64 -1.59 17.95
N ILE A 30 26.44 -2.38 16.90
CA ILE A 30 27.37 -2.52 15.76
C ILE A 30 26.56 -2.38 14.47
N TYR A 31 26.89 -1.40 13.63
CA TYR A 31 26.37 -1.31 12.28
C TYR A 31 27.06 -2.34 11.40
N CYS A 32 26.37 -3.43 11.09
CA CYS A 32 26.83 -4.45 10.15
C CYS A 32 25.77 -4.70 9.09
N TYR A 33 26.18 -4.85 7.86
CA TYR A 33 25.30 -5.22 6.75
C TYR A 33 26.03 -6.17 5.78
N ASP A 34 25.26 -6.99 5.13
CA ASP A 34 25.71 -7.87 4.06
C ASP A 34 25.65 -7.10 2.73
N GLU A 35 26.78 -6.68 2.25
CA GLU A 35 26.90 -5.82 1.07
C GLU A 35 26.30 -6.49 -0.18
N GLU A 36 26.56 -7.77 -0.38
CA GLU A 36 26.05 -8.52 -1.54
C GLU A 36 24.51 -8.57 -1.52
N LYS A 37 23.94 -8.89 -0.37
CA LYS A 37 22.49 -8.91 -0.17
C LYS A 37 21.85 -7.53 -0.38
N VAL A 38 22.47 -6.49 0.19
CA VAL A 38 21.99 -5.11 0.06
C VAL A 38 21.99 -4.67 -1.40
N ASN A 39 23.10 -4.85 -2.10
CA ASN A 39 23.23 -4.45 -3.52
C ASN A 39 22.25 -5.21 -4.41
N ARG A 40 22.03 -6.50 -4.18
CA ARG A 40 21.04 -7.30 -4.91
C ARG A 40 19.63 -6.76 -4.71
N ILE A 41 19.20 -6.54 -3.47
CA ILE A 41 17.84 -6.06 -3.16
C ILE A 41 17.64 -4.62 -3.66
N GLN A 42 18.65 -3.77 -3.58
CA GLN A 42 18.59 -2.42 -4.15
C GLN A 42 18.43 -2.45 -5.68
N GLY A 43 19.12 -3.36 -6.35
CA GLY A 43 18.93 -3.59 -7.79
C GLY A 43 17.52 -4.03 -8.14
N ASP A 44 16.97 -4.97 -7.38
CA ASP A 44 15.58 -5.43 -7.55
C ASP A 44 14.58 -4.28 -7.36
N LEU A 45 14.77 -3.45 -6.31
CA LEU A 45 13.93 -2.28 -6.05
C LEU A 45 13.94 -1.25 -7.18
N GLN A 46 15.06 -1.09 -7.89
CA GLN A 46 15.13 -0.18 -9.04
C GLN A 46 14.38 -0.70 -10.26
N SER A 47 14.14 -2.00 -10.35
CA SER A 47 13.46 -2.64 -11.49
C SER A 47 11.93 -2.69 -11.36
N ILE A 48 11.38 -2.39 -10.19
CA ILE A 48 9.95 -2.44 -9.89
C ILE A 48 9.36 -1.06 -9.66
N ASP A 49 8.09 -0.87 -10.01
CA ASP A 49 7.37 0.39 -9.73
C ASP A 49 6.72 0.37 -8.33
N ILE A 50 7.57 0.39 -7.31
CA ILE A 50 7.13 0.38 -5.91
C ILE A 50 6.32 1.64 -5.54
N VAL A 51 6.54 2.74 -6.25
CA VAL A 51 5.84 4.01 -6.03
C VAL A 51 4.36 3.86 -6.37
N SER A 52 4.02 3.32 -7.54
CA SER A 52 2.64 3.06 -7.94
C SER A 52 1.95 2.05 -7.02
N VAL A 53 2.65 0.99 -6.62
CA VAL A 53 2.12 0.03 -5.63
C VAL A 53 1.80 0.72 -4.30
N SER A 54 2.70 1.57 -3.81
CA SER A 54 2.49 2.34 -2.58
C SER A 54 1.27 3.27 -2.68
N GLN A 55 1.08 3.95 -3.81
CA GLN A 55 -0.08 4.83 -4.05
C GLN A 55 -1.40 4.05 -4.08
N MET A 56 -1.42 2.90 -4.74
CA MET A 56 -2.59 2.00 -4.77
C MET A 56 -2.96 1.55 -3.35
N LEU A 57 -2.00 1.07 -2.57
CA LEU A 57 -2.25 0.62 -1.19
C LEU A 57 -2.74 1.76 -0.30
N LYS A 58 -2.19 2.97 -0.44
CA LYS A 58 -2.68 4.16 0.28
C LYS A 58 -4.12 4.51 -0.08
N ALA A 59 -4.52 4.29 -1.32
CA ALA A 59 -5.91 4.55 -1.73
C ALA A 59 -6.90 3.62 -1.01
N ILE A 60 -6.52 2.38 -0.72
CA ILE A 60 -7.36 1.43 0.02
C ILE A 60 -7.30 1.67 1.54
N ALA A 61 -6.22 2.26 2.06
CA ALA A 61 -5.94 2.35 3.49
C ALA A 61 -6.86 3.30 4.29
N ASP A 62 -7.74 4.04 3.66
CA ASP A 62 -8.81 4.79 4.33
C ASP A 62 -9.98 3.87 4.70
N GLU A 63 -10.57 4.03 5.89
CA GLU A 63 -11.61 3.13 6.40
C GLU A 63 -12.82 3.02 5.46
N ASN A 64 -13.33 4.15 4.94
CA ASN A 64 -14.48 4.14 4.04
C ASN A 64 -14.14 3.51 2.69
N ARG A 65 -12.97 3.78 2.14
CA ARG A 65 -12.51 3.15 0.90
C ARG A 65 -12.27 1.65 1.07
N ALA A 66 -11.75 1.23 2.22
CA ALA A 66 -11.62 -0.19 2.54
C ALA A 66 -12.98 -0.89 2.62
N LYS A 67 -13.99 -0.25 3.25
CA LYS A 67 -15.38 -0.75 3.29
C LYS A 67 -15.97 -0.85 1.89
N ILE A 68 -15.78 0.15 1.05
CA ILE A 68 -16.24 0.12 -0.35
C ILE A 68 -15.58 -1.02 -1.11
N THR A 69 -14.27 -1.16 -1.02
CA THR A 69 -13.53 -2.23 -1.69
C THR A 69 -14.00 -3.60 -1.22
N TYR A 70 -14.22 -3.78 0.08
CA TYR A 70 -14.77 -5.02 0.62
C TYR A 70 -16.18 -5.32 0.10
N ALA A 71 -17.07 -4.32 0.08
CA ALA A 71 -18.42 -4.49 -0.47
C ALA A 71 -18.39 -4.99 -1.92
N LEU A 72 -17.50 -4.42 -2.74
CA LEU A 72 -17.30 -4.84 -4.13
C LEU A 72 -16.58 -6.20 -4.27
N CYS A 73 -16.01 -6.74 -3.19
CA CYS A 73 -15.55 -8.14 -3.17
C CYS A 73 -16.71 -9.13 -2.97
N GLN A 74 -17.84 -8.69 -2.39
CA GLN A 74 -18.99 -9.54 -2.07
C GLN A 74 -20.00 -9.60 -3.20
N ASP A 75 -20.04 -8.59 -4.06
CA ASP A 75 -20.93 -8.52 -5.21
C ASP A 75 -20.15 -8.06 -6.45
N GLU A 76 -20.54 -8.56 -7.62
CA GLU A 76 -19.84 -8.25 -8.87
C GLU A 76 -19.94 -6.77 -9.24
N GLU A 77 -21.08 -6.14 -8.94
CA GLU A 77 -21.33 -4.75 -9.29
C GLU A 77 -22.36 -4.12 -8.34
N LEU A 78 -22.08 -2.91 -7.89
CA LEU A 78 -22.96 -2.12 -7.03
C LEU A 78 -23.15 -0.71 -7.58
N CYS A 79 -24.37 -0.17 -7.47
CA CYS A 79 -24.58 1.24 -7.79
C CYS A 79 -24.06 2.15 -6.65
N VAL A 80 -23.79 3.40 -6.97
CA VAL A 80 -23.28 4.37 -5.98
C VAL A 80 -24.22 4.55 -4.79
N CYS A 81 -25.53 4.44 -5.00
CA CYS A 81 -26.52 4.55 -3.93
C CYS A 81 -26.44 3.37 -2.96
N ASP A 82 -26.27 2.14 -3.47
CA ASP A 82 -26.09 0.95 -2.64
C ASP A 82 -24.81 1.05 -1.83
N ILE A 83 -23.71 1.44 -2.47
CA ILE A 83 -22.42 1.66 -1.80
C ILE A 83 -22.55 2.69 -0.67
N ALA A 84 -23.21 3.82 -0.93
CA ALA A 84 -23.44 4.86 0.08
C ALA A 84 -24.20 4.31 1.29
N ASN A 85 -25.25 3.53 1.07
CA ASN A 85 -26.04 2.89 2.13
C ASN A 85 -25.26 1.82 2.88
N ILE A 86 -24.51 0.97 2.19
CA ILE A 86 -23.69 -0.09 2.80
C ILE A 86 -22.63 0.52 3.73
N VAL A 87 -21.96 1.57 3.28
CA VAL A 87 -20.87 2.21 4.03
C VAL A 87 -21.38 3.20 5.09
N GLY A 88 -22.61 3.68 4.95
CA GLY A 88 -23.21 4.65 5.87
C GLY A 88 -22.72 6.09 5.64
N VAL A 89 -22.52 6.46 4.38
CA VAL A 89 -22.11 7.82 3.98
C VAL A 89 -23.09 8.42 2.98
N THR A 90 -22.98 9.71 2.70
CA THR A 90 -23.77 10.35 1.64
C THR A 90 -23.36 9.86 0.26
N VAL A 91 -24.26 9.91 -0.72
CA VAL A 91 -23.95 9.59 -2.14
C VAL A 91 -22.80 10.45 -2.67
N ALA A 92 -22.77 11.74 -2.31
CA ALA A 92 -21.68 12.64 -2.69
C ALA A 92 -20.33 12.17 -2.11
N ASN A 93 -20.31 11.72 -0.86
CA ASN A 93 -19.11 11.22 -0.20
C ASN A 93 -18.65 9.87 -0.79
N ALA A 94 -19.60 8.95 -1.00
CA ALA A 94 -19.31 7.69 -1.71
C ALA A 94 -18.72 7.94 -3.10
N SER A 95 -19.29 8.86 -3.86
CA SER A 95 -18.78 9.26 -5.17
C SER A 95 -17.37 9.84 -5.11
N HIS A 96 -17.04 10.61 -4.07
CA HIS A 96 -15.69 11.13 -3.85
C HIS A 96 -14.68 9.99 -3.60
N HIS A 97 -15.01 9.06 -2.71
CA HIS A 97 -14.16 7.90 -2.44
C HIS A 97 -13.97 7.01 -3.68
N LEU A 98 -15.06 6.77 -4.43
CA LEU A 98 -15.03 5.98 -5.66
C LEU A 98 -14.17 6.61 -6.76
N ARG A 99 -14.15 7.96 -6.89
CA ARG A 99 -13.23 8.65 -7.81
C ARG A 99 -11.78 8.42 -7.43
N THR A 100 -11.45 8.43 -6.16
CA THR A 100 -10.09 8.14 -5.68
C THR A 100 -9.68 6.70 -5.99
N LEU A 101 -10.56 5.73 -5.73
CA LEU A 101 -10.32 4.33 -6.05
C LEU A 101 -10.19 4.09 -7.57
N HIS A 102 -11.05 4.74 -8.36
CA HIS A 102 -11.01 4.66 -9.82
C HIS A 102 -9.70 5.22 -10.40
N LYS A 103 -9.25 6.37 -9.89
CA LYS A 103 -7.97 6.98 -10.29
C LYS A 103 -6.77 6.07 -10.08
N GLN A 104 -6.82 5.22 -9.06
CA GLN A 104 -5.75 4.28 -8.72
C GLN A 104 -5.95 2.88 -9.34
N GLY A 105 -6.91 2.72 -10.24
CA GLY A 105 -7.14 1.45 -10.92
C GLY A 105 -7.68 0.33 -10.01
N ILE A 106 -8.33 0.68 -8.90
CA ILE A 106 -8.89 -0.30 -7.95
C ILE A 106 -10.30 -0.68 -8.38
N VAL A 107 -11.06 0.26 -8.86
CA VAL A 107 -12.43 0.06 -9.34
C VAL A 107 -12.59 0.59 -10.77
N LYS A 108 -13.48 -0.02 -11.52
CA LYS A 108 -14.00 0.47 -12.79
C LYS A 108 -15.46 0.88 -12.64
N SER A 109 -15.94 1.68 -13.57
CA SER A 109 -17.32 2.17 -13.54
C SER A 109 -17.97 2.04 -14.91
N ARG A 110 -19.27 1.86 -14.91
CA ARG A 110 -20.12 2.00 -16.09
C ARG A 110 -21.36 2.84 -15.75
N LYS A 111 -21.92 3.47 -16.75
CA LYS A 111 -23.17 4.21 -16.61
C LYS A 111 -24.30 3.46 -17.28
N GLU A 112 -25.45 3.48 -16.64
CA GLU A 112 -26.72 3.00 -17.19
C GLU A 112 -27.80 4.05 -16.88
N GLY A 113 -28.19 4.82 -17.91
CA GLY A 113 -29.06 5.98 -17.72
C GLY A 113 -28.41 7.01 -16.81
N LYS A 114 -29.07 7.33 -15.69
CA LYS A 114 -28.56 8.27 -14.66
C LYS A 114 -27.79 7.59 -13.53
N LEU A 115 -27.69 6.26 -13.55
CA LEU A 115 -27.05 5.48 -12.52
C LEU A 115 -25.58 5.18 -12.89
N ALA A 116 -24.70 5.27 -11.91
CA ALA A 116 -23.33 4.82 -12.00
C ALA A 116 -23.14 3.53 -11.20
N PHE A 117 -22.62 2.51 -11.86
CA PHE A 117 -22.29 1.21 -11.28
C PHE A 117 -20.79 1.05 -11.19
N TYR A 118 -20.35 0.43 -10.13
CA TYR A 118 -18.94 0.19 -9.84
C TYR A 118 -18.67 -1.28 -9.60
N SER A 119 -17.52 -1.75 -10.04
CA SER A 119 -17.01 -3.09 -9.81
C SER A 119 -15.50 -3.02 -9.56
N LEU A 120 -14.91 -4.07 -9.01
CA LEU A 120 -13.44 -4.14 -8.91
C LEU A 120 -12.84 -4.17 -10.32
N ASP A 121 -11.67 -3.57 -10.47
CA ASP A 121 -10.98 -3.54 -11.76
C ASP A 121 -10.55 -4.94 -12.19
N ASP A 122 -10.00 -5.71 -11.25
CA ASP A 122 -9.60 -7.09 -11.45
C ASP A 122 -9.66 -7.93 -10.16
N ASP A 123 -9.41 -9.24 -10.29
CA ASP A 123 -9.41 -10.18 -9.18
C ASP A 123 -8.23 -10.00 -8.21
N HIS A 124 -7.15 -9.33 -8.61
CA HIS A 124 -6.01 -9.11 -7.73
C HIS A 124 -6.39 -8.21 -6.55
N ILE A 125 -7.22 -7.19 -6.78
CA ILE A 125 -7.72 -6.32 -5.70
C ILE A 125 -8.54 -7.12 -4.68
N LYS A 126 -9.38 -8.04 -5.15
CA LYS A 126 -10.13 -8.96 -4.28
C LYS A 126 -9.19 -9.83 -3.46
N GLN A 127 -8.16 -10.40 -4.08
CA GLN A 127 -7.16 -11.24 -3.39
C GLN A 127 -6.41 -10.45 -2.31
N ILE A 128 -5.97 -9.22 -2.60
CA ILE A 128 -5.30 -8.33 -1.63
C ILE A 128 -6.20 -8.10 -0.40
N MET A 129 -7.46 -7.76 -0.61
CA MET A 129 -8.42 -7.52 0.47
C MET A 129 -8.64 -8.77 1.31
N MET A 130 -8.86 -9.91 0.67
CA MET A 130 -9.13 -11.18 1.37
C MET A 130 -7.92 -11.68 2.15
N ILE A 131 -6.71 -11.54 1.60
CA ILE A 131 -5.46 -11.90 2.30
C ILE A 131 -5.24 -10.97 3.50
N ALA A 132 -5.47 -9.67 3.35
CA ALA A 132 -5.34 -8.72 4.46
C ALA A 132 -6.31 -9.04 5.61
N LEU A 133 -7.54 -9.41 5.30
CA LEU A 133 -8.56 -9.82 6.29
C LEU A 133 -8.16 -11.13 6.99
N ALA A 134 -7.71 -12.13 6.22
CA ALA A 134 -7.25 -13.40 6.78
C ALA A 134 -6.10 -13.19 7.75
N HIS A 135 -5.08 -12.40 7.36
CA HIS A 135 -3.97 -12.06 8.24
C HIS A 135 -4.42 -11.39 9.54
N LYS A 136 -5.34 -10.42 9.47
CA LYS A 136 -5.85 -9.74 10.68
C LYS A 136 -6.64 -10.67 11.59
N ASN A 137 -7.37 -11.63 11.05
CA ASN A 137 -8.12 -12.61 11.83
C ASN A 137 -7.18 -13.59 12.56
N GLU A 138 -6.11 -14.04 11.92
CA GLU A 138 -5.09 -14.91 12.54
C GLU A 138 -4.35 -14.22 13.68
N VAL A 139 -4.02 -12.94 13.55
CA VAL A 139 -3.40 -12.15 14.62
C VAL A 139 -4.29 -12.05 15.86
N LYS A 140 -5.62 -11.97 15.70
CA LYS A 140 -6.56 -11.94 16.83
C LYS A 140 -6.69 -13.25 17.57
N THR A 141 -6.45 -14.39 16.92
CA THR A 141 -6.53 -15.72 17.55
C THR A 141 -5.29 -16.10 18.34
N ASN A 142 -4.19 -15.38 18.15
CA ASN A 142 -2.89 -15.64 18.82
C ASN A 142 -2.63 -14.69 20.04
N VAL A 143 -3.65 -13.97 20.49
CA VAL A 143 -3.55 -13.08 21.68
C VAL A 143 -4.27 -13.70 22.88
#